data_11157b6630102a71681a36d9c0460545
#
_entry.id   11157b6630102a71681a36d9c0460545
#
_cell.length_a   1.000
_cell.length_b   1.000
_cell.length_c   1.000
_cell.angle_alpha   90.00
_cell.angle_beta   90.00
_cell.angle_gamma   90.00
#
_symmetry.space_group_name_H-M   'P 1'
#
loop_
_entity.id
_entity.type
_entity.pdbx_description
1 polymer ?
#
loop_
_entity_poly.entity_id
_entity_poly.type
_entity_poly.pdbx_seq_one_letter_code
_entity_poly.pdbx_strand_id
1 'polypeptide(L)'
;MLRRFLILSLLFVISACPLFAKNDSIAMQKKHEPQKATLYSAVLPGLGQAYNKKYWKIPIVYAGIGTIAYFIDMNSDGYRDYRLAYDYKSGINTDVSDEVISIANRYSNENLITIRDYYRRNVELSWIIMALWYGLNIIDATVDAHFFEYDISDDLSLNVEPTIQNGYGYGYGKSCGVSLKLKF
;
A
#
# COMPACT_ATOMS: atom_id res chain seq x y z
N MET A 1 -18.80 -17.99 0.21
CA MET A 1 -18.71 -17.31 -1.10
C MET A 1 -17.69 -16.19 -1.08
N LEU A 2 -17.59 -15.38 -0.04
CA LEU A 2 -16.63 -14.26 0.10
C LEU A 2 -15.16 -14.67 -0.09
N ARG A 3 -14.75 -15.81 0.49
CA ARG A 3 -13.38 -16.35 0.39
C ARG A 3 -12.96 -16.67 -1.07
N ARG A 4 -13.88 -17.10 -1.93
CA ARG A 4 -13.61 -17.35 -3.35
C ARG A 4 -13.53 -16.05 -4.15
N PHE A 5 -14.30 -15.01 -3.76
CA PHE A 5 -14.23 -13.68 -4.36
C PHE A 5 -12.91 -12.97 -4.02
N LEU A 6 -12.41 -13.10 -2.78
CA LEU A 6 -11.13 -12.54 -2.37
C LEU A 6 -9.94 -13.17 -3.12
N ILE A 7 -9.97 -14.49 -3.34
CA ILE A 7 -8.92 -15.19 -4.09
C ILE A 7 -8.96 -14.79 -5.58
N LEU A 8 -10.15 -14.65 -6.17
CA LEU A 8 -10.33 -14.20 -7.55
C LEU A 8 -9.91 -12.74 -7.75
N SER A 9 -10.20 -11.85 -6.79
CA SER A 9 -9.76 -10.46 -6.84
C SER A 9 -8.25 -10.33 -6.69
N LEU A 10 -7.62 -11.14 -5.85
CA LEU A 10 -6.17 -11.19 -5.69
C LEU A 10 -5.47 -11.71 -6.95
N LEU A 11 -6.02 -12.73 -7.60
CA LEU A 11 -5.53 -13.24 -8.88
C LEU A 11 -5.69 -12.23 -10.02
N PHE A 12 -6.78 -11.45 -10.04
CA PHE A 12 -7.00 -10.40 -11.03
C PHE A 12 -6.01 -9.24 -10.88
N VAL A 13 -5.68 -8.85 -9.63
CA VAL A 13 -4.67 -7.81 -9.35
C VAL A 13 -3.27 -8.25 -9.78
N ILE A 14 -2.92 -9.52 -9.61
CA ILE A 14 -1.61 -10.09 -10.01
C ILE A 14 -1.52 -10.18 -11.55
N SER A 15 -2.61 -10.47 -12.25
CA SER A 15 -2.63 -10.57 -13.72
C SER A 15 -2.64 -9.21 -14.43
N ALA A 16 -3.00 -8.14 -13.72
CA ALA A 16 -3.04 -6.77 -14.23
C ALA A 16 -1.69 -6.04 -14.14
N CYS A 17 -0.58 -6.75 -13.80
CA CYS A 17 0.76 -6.19 -13.88
C CYS A 17 1.20 -6.19 -15.37
N PRO A 18 0.97 -5.12 -16.15
CA PRO A 18 1.45 -5.05 -17.52
C PRO A 18 2.97 -4.96 -17.45
N LEU A 19 3.64 -5.83 -18.18
CA LEU A 19 5.04 -5.69 -18.59
C LEU A 19 5.16 -4.39 -19.40
N PHE A 20 5.26 -3.25 -18.74
CA PHE A 20 5.61 -2.00 -19.43
C PHE A 20 7.08 -2.09 -19.83
N ALA A 21 7.30 -2.51 -21.07
CA ALA A 21 8.54 -2.26 -21.76
C ALA A 21 8.79 -0.74 -21.77
N LYS A 22 9.92 -0.35 -21.24
CA LYS A 22 10.41 1.01 -21.17
C LYS A 22 10.58 1.56 -22.60
N ASN A 23 9.66 2.40 -23.05
CA ASN A 23 9.87 3.26 -24.21
C ASN A 23 10.47 4.56 -23.70
N ASP A 24 11.79 4.69 -23.80
CA ASP A 24 12.51 5.95 -23.61
C ASP A 24 12.22 6.88 -24.80
N SER A 25 11.04 7.48 -24.80
CA SER A 25 10.76 8.65 -25.64
C SER A 25 11.09 9.88 -24.80
N ILE A 26 11.97 10.73 -25.34
CA ILE A 26 12.27 12.07 -24.84
C ILE A 26 10.96 12.88 -24.86
N ALA A 27 10.12 12.67 -23.87
CA ALA A 27 8.93 13.49 -23.62
C ALA A 27 9.37 14.58 -22.67
N MET A 28 9.14 15.85 -23.07
CA MET A 28 9.25 17.05 -22.22
C MET A 28 8.90 16.70 -20.79
N GLN A 29 9.82 16.89 -19.85
CA GLN A 29 9.59 16.65 -18.43
C GLN A 29 8.43 17.53 -17.97
N LYS A 30 7.23 16.94 -18.00
CA LYS A 30 6.04 17.57 -17.46
C LYS A 30 6.29 17.73 -15.96
N LYS A 31 6.44 18.96 -15.50
CA LYS A 31 6.71 19.30 -14.08
C LYS A 31 5.81 18.44 -13.18
N HIS A 32 6.44 17.62 -12.35
CA HIS A 32 5.72 16.73 -11.46
C HIS A 32 5.18 17.57 -10.30
N GLU A 33 3.86 17.66 -10.19
CA GLU A 33 3.22 18.49 -9.15
C GLU A 33 2.86 17.62 -7.94
N PRO A 34 3.54 17.80 -6.79
CA PRO A 34 3.29 16.98 -5.58
C PRO A 34 1.84 17.07 -5.10
N GLN A 35 1.20 18.23 -5.26
CA GLN A 35 -0.20 18.44 -4.88
C GLN A 35 -1.16 17.49 -5.63
N LYS A 36 -0.87 17.15 -6.89
CA LYS A 36 -1.69 16.20 -7.64
C LYS A 36 -1.56 14.78 -7.09
N ALA A 37 -0.35 14.36 -6.69
CA ALA A 37 -0.13 13.05 -6.07
C ALA A 37 -0.92 12.91 -4.77
N THR A 38 -0.89 13.97 -3.92
CA THR A 38 -1.66 14.04 -2.68
C THR A 38 -3.16 13.91 -2.94
N LEU A 39 -3.68 14.71 -3.89
CA LEU A 39 -5.12 14.70 -4.20
C LEU A 39 -5.56 13.34 -4.77
N TYR A 40 -4.78 12.74 -5.66
CA TYR A 40 -5.09 11.42 -6.21
C TYR A 40 -5.09 10.34 -5.13
N SER A 41 -4.15 10.35 -4.18
CA SER A 41 -4.14 9.42 -3.05
C SER A 41 -5.28 9.66 -2.07
N ALA A 42 -5.77 10.92 -1.96
CA ALA A 42 -6.90 11.26 -1.12
C ALA A 42 -8.26 10.86 -1.75
N VAL A 43 -8.35 10.72 -3.06
CA VAL A 43 -9.56 10.26 -3.73
C VAL A 43 -9.62 8.72 -3.78
N LEU A 44 -8.50 8.10 -4.15
CA LEU A 44 -8.40 6.64 -4.21
C LEU A 44 -7.01 6.19 -3.73
N PRO A 45 -6.94 5.32 -2.70
CA PRO A 45 -5.66 4.81 -2.22
C PRO A 45 -4.91 4.10 -3.35
N GLY A 46 -3.62 4.44 -3.50
CA GLY A 46 -2.78 3.87 -4.55
C GLY A 46 -2.68 4.71 -5.84
N LEU A 47 -3.60 5.63 -6.12
CA LEU A 47 -3.51 6.48 -7.33
C LEU A 47 -2.32 7.44 -7.28
N GLY A 48 -1.95 7.95 -6.12
CA GLY A 48 -0.75 8.78 -5.97
C GLY A 48 0.53 8.01 -6.24
N GLN A 49 0.61 6.75 -5.80
CA GLN A 49 1.74 5.87 -6.13
C GLN A 49 1.79 5.55 -7.64
N ALA A 50 0.63 5.37 -8.28
CA ALA A 50 0.56 5.22 -9.73
C ALA A 50 1.04 6.47 -10.46
N TYR A 51 0.65 7.67 -10.00
CA TYR A 51 1.11 8.94 -10.54
C TYR A 51 2.63 9.11 -10.40
N ASN A 52 3.19 8.67 -9.25
CA ASN A 52 4.63 8.66 -8.98
C ASN A 52 5.38 7.50 -9.66
N LYS A 53 4.72 6.71 -10.51
CA LYS A 53 5.26 5.52 -11.22
C LYS A 53 5.80 4.42 -10.29
N LYS A 54 5.44 4.45 -9.00
CA LYS A 54 5.83 3.46 -7.99
C LYS A 54 4.79 2.34 -7.85
N TYR A 55 4.49 1.66 -8.93
CA TYR A 55 3.42 0.65 -9.04
C TYR A 55 3.57 -0.51 -8.05
N TRP A 56 4.80 -0.85 -7.66
CA TRP A 56 5.07 -1.93 -6.70
C TRP A 56 4.51 -1.68 -5.29
N LYS A 57 4.26 -0.40 -4.92
CA LYS A 57 3.67 -0.04 -3.64
C LYS A 57 2.15 -0.28 -3.61
N ILE A 58 1.49 -0.25 -4.76
CA ILE A 58 0.03 -0.39 -4.87
C ILE A 58 -0.47 -1.71 -4.25
N PRO A 59 0.11 -2.88 -4.56
CA PRO A 59 -0.29 -4.14 -3.94
C PRO A 59 -0.15 -4.13 -2.41
N ILE A 60 0.86 -3.44 -1.86
CA ILE A 60 1.10 -3.34 -0.42
C ILE A 60 -0.01 -2.52 0.25
N VAL A 61 -0.40 -1.39 -0.36
CA VAL A 61 -1.50 -0.54 0.12
C VAL A 61 -2.80 -1.33 0.18
N TYR A 62 -3.15 -2.04 -0.89
CA TYR A 62 -4.39 -2.82 -0.95
C TYR A 62 -4.33 -4.07 -0.06
N ALA A 63 -3.18 -4.71 0.10
CA ALA A 63 -3.02 -5.80 1.07
C ALA A 63 -3.27 -5.33 2.50
N GLY A 64 -2.76 -4.13 2.87
CA GLY A 64 -3.03 -3.53 4.18
C GLY A 64 -4.53 -3.23 4.38
N ILE A 65 -5.17 -2.54 3.43
CA ILE A 65 -6.60 -2.25 3.48
C ILE A 65 -7.42 -3.54 3.57
N GLY A 66 -7.11 -4.55 2.74
CA GLY A 66 -7.81 -5.82 2.73
C GLY A 66 -7.68 -6.59 4.04
N THR A 67 -6.49 -6.57 4.65
CA THR A 67 -6.26 -7.19 5.95
C THR A 67 -7.08 -6.51 7.05
N ILE A 68 -7.05 -5.17 7.12
CA ILE A 68 -7.82 -4.41 8.12
C ILE A 68 -9.32 -4.62 7.91
N ALA A 69 -9.80 -4.58 6.67
CA ALA A 69 -11.21 -4.82 6.34
C ALA A 69 -11.66 -6.23 6.77
N TYR A 70 -10.82 -7.25 6.59
CA TYR A 70 -11.09 -8.60 7.07
C TYR A 70 -11.24 -8.65 8.60
N PHE A 71 -10.37 -7.96 9.35
CA PHE A 71 -10.51 -7.87 10.80
C PHE A 71 -11.76 -7.12 11.25
N ILE A 72 -12.15 -6.06 10.53
CA ILE A 72 -13.40 -5.34 10.78
C ILE A 72 -14.60 -6.28 10.59
N ASP A 73 -14.65 -7.01 9.49
CA ASP A 73 -15.74 -7.94 9.16
C ASP A 73 -15.86 -9.05 10.22
N MET A 74 -14.74 -9.73 10.52
CA MET A 74 -14.69 -10.79 11.53
C MET A 74 -15.14 -10.34 12.93
N ASN A 75 -14.66 -9.16 13.38
CA ASN A 75 -15.03 -8.65 14.69
C ASN A 75 -16.48 -8.08 14.70
N SER A 76 -16.95 -7.54 13.56
CA SER A 76 -18.34 -7.08 13.43
C SER A 76 -19.33 -8.23 13.48
N ASP A 77 -19.02 -9.36 12.87
CA ASP A 77 -19.84 -10.57 12.95
C ASP A 77 -19.92 -11.06 14.40
N GLY A 78 -18.77 -11.17 15.08
CA GLY A 78 -18.76 -11.53 16.50
C GLY A 78 -19.56 -10.55 17.37
N TYR A 79 -19.39 -9.25 17.17
CA TYR A 79 -20.16 -8.23 17.89
C TYR A 79 -21.65 -8.40 17.68
N ARG A 80 -22.10 -8.63 16.42
CA ARG A 80 -23.51 -8.83 16.09
C ARG A 80 -24.09 -10.07 16.77
N ASP A 81 -23.39 -11.18 16.71
CA ASP A 81 -23.87 -12.45 17.24
C ASP A 81 -24.02 -12.43 18.76
N TYR A 82 -23.03 -11.90 19.49
CA TYR A 82 -23.12 -11.77 20.95
C TYR A 82 -24.12 -10.69 21.39
N ARG A 83 -24.33 -9.65 20.62
CA ARG A 83 -25.39 -8.66 20.84
C ARG A 83 -26.77 -9.31 20.69
N LEU A 84 -27.00 -10.03 19.59
CA LEU A 84 -28.27 -10.72 19.34
C LEU A 84 -28.54 -11.81 20.40
N ALA A 85 -27.50 -12.53 20.83
CA ALA A 85 -27.64 -13.52 21.89
C ALA A 85 -28.04 -12.88 23.24
N TYR A 86 -27.52 -11.71 23.57
CA TYR A 86 -27.93 -10.95 24.74
C TYR A 86 -29.37 -10.45 24.61
N ASP A 87 -29.77 -9.89 23.46
CA ASP A 87 -31.10 -9.37 23.18
C ASP A 87 -32.14 -10.50 23.24
N TYR A 88 -31.84 -11.69 22.71
CA TYR A 88 -32.67 -12.88 22.81
C TYR A 88 -32.84 -13.32 24.28
N LYS A 89 -31.79 -13.45 25.04
CA LYS A 89 -31.80 -13.88 26.44
C LYS A 89 -32.53 -12.88 27.36
N SER A 90 -32.51 -11.60 26.97
CA SER A 90 -33.25 -10.52 27.68
C SER A 90 -34.71 -10.38 27.26
N GLY A 91 -35.20 -11.19 26.32
CA GLY A 91 -36.56 -11.14 25.80
C GLY A 91 -36.86 -9.95 24.88
N ILE A 92 -35.86 -9.24 24.40
CA ILE A 92 -35.99 -8.06 23.53
C ILE A 92 -36.27 -8.51 22.10
N ASN A 93 -35.58 -9.56 21.63
CA ASN A 93 -35.67 -10.09 20.28
C ASN A 93 -35.78 -11.62 20.36
N THR A 94 -36.84 -12.19 19.79
CA THR A 94 -37.07 -13.64 19.77
C THR A 94 -36.82 -14.28 18.40
N ASP A 95 -36.69 -13.46 17.35
CA ASP A 95 -36.47 -13.93 15.98
C ASP A 95 -34.95 -13.89 15.66
N VAL A 96 -34.24 -14.94 16.06
CA VAL A 96 -32.80 -15.10 15.89
C VAL A 96 -32.47 -16.50 15.39
N SER A 97 -31.29 -16.66 14.78
CA SER A 97 -30.81 -17.95 14.27
C SER A 97 -30.53 -18.96 15.40
N ASP A 98 -30.55 -20.25 15.06
CA ASP A 98 -30.24 -21.35 15.99
C ASP A 98 -28.81 -21.22 16.57
N GLU A 99 -27.90 -20.65 15.80
CA GLU A 99 -26.53 -20.39 16.24
C GLU A 99 -26.51 -19.38 17.40
N VAL A 100 -27.24 -18.27 17.25
CA VAL A 100 -27.38 -17.23 18.29
C VAL A 100 -28.06 -17.78 19.54
N ILE A 101 -29.10 -18.63 19.40
CA ILE A 101 -29.77 -19.31 20.51
C ILE A 101 -28.77 -20.21 21.27
N SER A 102 -27.91 -20.93 20.55
CA SER A 102 -26.89 -21.77 21.15
C SER A 102 -25.88 -20.97 22.00
N ILE A 103 -25.48 -19.80 21.50
CA ILE A 103 -24.60 -18.85 22.20
C ILE A 103 -25.31 -18.32 23.47
N ALA A 104 -26.56 -17.89 23.33
CA ALA A 104 -27.37 -17.37 24.45
C ALA A 104 -27.53 -18.40 25.61
N ASN A 105 -27.69 -19.68 25.27
CA ASN A 105 -27.82 -20.75 26.25
C ASN A 105 -26.50 -21.13 26.91
N ARG A 106 -25.37 -20.90 26.24
CA ARG A 106 -24.02 -21.27 26.73
C ARG A 106 -23.45 -20.26 27.72
N TYR A 107 -23.76 -18.97 27.55
CA TYR A 107 -23.14 -17.89 28.33
C TYR A 107 -24.14 -17.20 29.26
N SER A 108 -23.66 -16.69 30.41
CA SER A 108 -24.46 -15.80 31.26
C SER A 108 -24.62 -14.41 30.63
N ASN A 109 -25.61 -13.62 31.08
CA ASN A 109 -25.82 -12.26 30.59
C ASN A 109 -24.58 -11.37 30.75
N GLU A 110 -23.88 -11.48 31.87
CA GLU A 110 -22.65 -10.73 32.17
C GLU A 110 -21.53 -11.10 31.21
N ASN A 111 -21.37 -12.39 30.90
CA ASN A 111 -20.37 -12.86 29.94
C ASN A 111 -20.70 -12.40 28.51
N LEU A 112 -21.98 -12.43 28.13
CA LEU A 112 -22.40 -11.93 26.81
C LEU A 112 -22.08 -10.45 26.63
N ILE A 113 -22.33 -9.62 27.65
CA ILE A 113 -21.97 -8.20 27.64
C ILE A 113 -20.46 -8.03 27.50
N THR A 114 -19.68 -8.76 28.30
CA THR A 114 -18.22 -8.66 28.28
C THR A 114 -17.61 -9.02 26.93
N ILE A 115 -18.09 -10.13 26.33
CA ILE A 115 -17.61 -10.59 25.02
C ILE A 115 -18.07 -9.64 23.90
N ARG A 116 -19.31 -9.18 23.95
CA ARG A 116 -19.83 -8.16 23.03
C ARG A 116 -18.97 -6.90 23.05
N ASP A 117 -18.65 -6.40 24.23
CA ASP A 117 -17.87 -5.17 24.39
C ASP A 117 -16.41 -5.35 23.96
N TYR A 118 -15.85 -6.55 24.11
CA TYR A 118 -14.56 -6.92 23.54
C TYR A 118 -14.55 -6.81 22.01
N TYR A 119 -15.51 -7.41 21.33
CA TYR A 119 -15.62 -7.33 19.86
C TYR A 119 -15.88 -5.90 19.38
N ARG A 120 -16.74 -5.17 20.09
CA ARG A 120 -17.02 -3.75 19.81
C ARG A 120 -15.74 -2.92 19.84
N ARG A 121 -14.93 -3.07 20.87
CA ARG A 121 -13.64 -2.37 20.99
C ARG A 121 -12.70 -2.72 19.82
N ASN A 122 -12.65 -3.98 19.43
CA ASN A 122 -11.81 -4.41 18.31
C ASN A 122 -12.27 -3.79 16.99
N VAL A 123 -13.58 -3.68 16.75
CA VAL A 123 -14.14 -2.98 15.58
C VAL A 123 -13.74 -1.51 15.60
N GLU A 124 -13.93 -0.82 16.73
CA GLU A 124 -13.56 0.60 16.88
C GLU A 124 -12.07 0.84 16.64
N LEU A 125 -11.20 -0.01 17.20
CA LEU A 125 -9.75 0.04 16.99
C LEU A 125 -9.38 -0.21 15.52
N SER A 126 -10.03 -1.18 14.86
CA SER A 126 -9.77 -1.49 13.46
C SER A 126 -10.13 -0.31 12.54
N TRP A 127 -11.19 0.43 12.83
CA TRP A 127 -11.54 1.65 12.10
C TRP A 127 -10.49 2.76 12.30
N ILE A 128 -9.95 2.92 13.50
CA ILE A 128 -8.86 3.89 13.78
C ILE A 128 -7.61 3.49 12.98
N ILE A 129 -7.26 2.20 13.00
CA ILE A 129 -6.11 1.68 12.23
C ILE A 129 -6.32 1.90 10.73
N MET A 130 -7.53 1.70 10.21
CA MET A 130 -7.87 1.96 8.81
C MET A 130 -7.63 3.44 8.44
N ALA A 131 -8.09 4.36 9.29
CA ALA A 131 -7.88 5.79 9.08
C ALA A 131 -6.40 6.18 9.10
N LEU A 132 -5.63 5.62 10.04
CA LEU A 132 -4.18 5.82 10.10
C LEU A 132 -3.46 5.26 8.87
N TRP A 133 -3.80 4.04 8.44
CA TRP A 133 -3.24 3.42 7.24
C TRP A 133 -3.52 4.26 5.99
N TYR A 134 -4.75 4.78 5.88
CA TYR A 134 -5.12 5.67 4.79
C TYR A 134 -4.33 6.98 4.82
N GLY A 135 -4.19 7.60 6.00
CA GLY A 135 -3.38 8.81 6.18
C GLY A 135 -1.92 8.60 5.81
N LEU A 136 -1.32 7.48 6.26
CA LEU A 136 0.06 7.11 5.90
C LEU A 136 0.23 6.92 4.39
N ASN A 137 -0.75 6.33 3.71
CA ASN A 137 -0.73 6.18 2.25
C ASN A 137 -0.70 7.54 1.52
N ILE A 138 -1.46 8.53 2.00
CA ILE A 138 -1.45 9.89 1.43
C ILE A 138 -0.09 10.56 1.67
N ILE A 139 0.45 10.45 2.88
CA ILE A 139 1.75 11.02 3.22
C ILE A 139 2.85 10.39 2.37
N ASP A 140 2.90 9.06 2.24
CA ASP A 140 3.88 8.33 1.42
C ASP A 140 3.84 8.80 -0.04
N ALA A 141 2.65 8.93 -0.64
CA ALA A 141 2.50 9.42 -2.00
C ALA A 141 2.97 10.87 -2.18
N THR A 142 2.72 11.72 -1.16
CA THR A 142 3.15 13.12 -1.17
C THR A 142 4.67 13.23 -1.07
N VAL A 143 5.27 12.49 -0.15
CA VAL A 143 6.73 12.45 0.06
C VAL A 143 7.43 11.94 -1.20
N ASP A 144 6.93 10.84 -1.77
CA ASP A 144 7.48 10.28 -3.02
C ASP A 144 7.41 11.30 -4.18
N ALA A 145 6.34 12.09 -4.27
CA ALA A 145 6.19 13.10 -5.31
C ALA A 145 7.18 14.27 -5.14
N HIS A 146 7.47 14.67 -3.91
CA HIS A 146 8.51 15.67 -3.64
C HIS A 146 9.90 15.16 -4.00
N PHE A 147 10.22 13.90 -3.68
CA PHE A 147 11.51 13.30 -4.04
C PHE A 147 11.68 13.09 -5.55
N PHE A 148 10.59 13.02 -6.31
CA PHE A 148 10.66 12.90 -7.76
C PHE A 148 11.30 14.13 -8.44
N GLU A 149 11.18 15.32 -7.82
CA GLU A 149 11.78 16.56 -8.30
C GLU A 149 13.29 16.67 -7.92
N TYR A 150 13.74 15.89 -6.93
CA TYR A 150 15.13 15.84 -6.47
C TYR A 150 15.86 14.62 -7.02
N ASP A 151 15.73 14.34 -8.31
CA ASP A 151 16.52 13.27 -8.93
C ASP A 151 17.95 13.78 -9.17
N ILE A 152 18.82 13.48 -8.20
CA ILE A 152 20.26 13.82 -8.21
C ILE A 152 21.03 13.00 -9.27
N SER A 153 20.35 12.09 -9.96
CA SER A 153 20.97 11.16 -10.90
C SER A 153 21.46 11.82 -12.18
N ASP A 154 20.95 13.00 -12.52
CA ASP A 154 21.32 13.71 -13.76
C ASP A 154 22.65 14.50 -13.64
N ASP A 155 23.11 14.77 -12.41
CA ASP A 155 24.30 15.59 -12.19
C ASP A 155 25.60 14.79 -12.03
N LEU A 156 25.53 13.47 -11.80
CA LEU A 156 26.68 12.59 -11.66
C LEU A 156 26.78 11.64 -12.86
N SER A 157 27.55 12.05 -13.87
CA SER A 157 27.89 11.16 -14.98
C SER A 157 29.36 10.74 -14.93
N LEU A 158 29.58 9.42 -14.84
CA LEU A 158 30.91 8.82 -15.01
C LEU A 158 31.07 8.45 -16.48
N ASN A 159 31.92 9.20 -17.19
CA ASN A 159 32.29 8.88 -18.55
C ASN A 159 33.66 8.18 -18.59
N VAL A 160 33.66 6.97 -19.11
CA VAL A 160 34.88 6.15 -19.27
C VAL A 160 35.28 6.18 -20.72
N GLU A 161 36.36 6.89 -21.04
CA GLU A 161 36.86 7.01 -22.39
C GLU A 161 38.26 6.39 -22.53
N PRO A 162 38.50 5.58 -23.56
CA PRO A 162 39.86 5.15 -23.88
C PRO A 162 40.68 6.36 -24.34
N THR A 163 41.82 6.59 -23.71
CA THR A 163 42.70 7.70 -24.02
C THR A 163 44.02 7.18 -24.59
N ILE A 164 44.42 7.71 -25.74
CA ILE A 164 45.74 7.46 -26.33
C ILE A 164 46.54 8.77 -26.19
N GLN A 165 47.55 8.77 -25.32
CA GLN A 165 48.45 9.90 -25.17
C GLN A 165 49.72 9.68 -26.00
N ASN A 166 50.04 10.66 -26.84
CA ASN A 166 51.33 10.73 -27.50
C ASN A 166 52.32 11.40 -26.53
N GLY A 167 53.25 10.62 -25.98
CA GLY A 167 54.26 11.15 -25.06
C GLY A 167 55.24 12.07 -25.82
N TYR A 168 55.31 13.34 -25.39
CA TYR A 168 56.35 14.26 -25.79
C TYR A 168 57.59 14.01 -24.90
N GLY A 169 58.47 13.15 -25.35
CA GLY A 169 59.70 12.86 -24.62
C GLY A 169 60.55 11.83 -25.39
N TYR A 170 61.84 11.83 -25.19
CA TYR A 170 62.83 10.95 -25.85
C TYR A 170 62.47 9.46 -25.74
N GLY A 171 61.64 9.00 -26.69
CA GLY A 171 61.23 7.64 -26.82
C GLY A 171 59.78 7.59 -27.36
N TYR A 172 59.65 7.15 -28.62
CA TYR A 172 58.34 7.01 -29.30
C TYR A 172 57.51 5.88 -28.63
N GLY A 173 56.83 6.20 -27.55
CA GLY A 173 55.90 5.29 -26.88
C GLY A 173 54.50 5.84 -26.91
N LYS A 174 53.58 5.19 -27.65
CA LYS A 174 52.16 5.44 -27.49
C LYS A 174 51.70 4.74 -26.20
N SER A 175 51.27 5.51 -25.21
CA SER A 175 50.62 4.95 -24.02
C SER A 175 49.12 4.91 -24.19
N CYS A 176 48.51 3.74 -24.03
CA CYS A 176 47.08 3.56 -23.97
C CYS A 176 46.65 3.57 -22.50
N GLY A 177 45.70 4.41 -22.17
CA GLY A 177 45.13 4.56 -20.84
C GLY A 177 43.60 4.66 -20.89
N VAL A 178 42.99 4.61 -19.72
CA VAL A 178 41.56 4.86 -19.54
C VAL A 178 41.41 6.15 -18.74
N SER A 179 40.70 7.13 -19.32
CA SER A 179 40.38 8.36 -18.59
C SER A 179 39.00 8.26 -17.97
N LEU A 180 38.91 8.55 -16.68
CA LEU A 180 37.66 8.64 -15.92
C LEU A 180 37.30 10.12 -15.76
N LYS A 181 36.24 10.57 -16.40
CA LYS A 181 35.73 11.94 -16.24
C LYS A 181 34.47 11.88 -15.36
N LEU A 182 34.58 12.47 -14.16
CA LEU A 182 33.43 12.76 -13.30
C LEU A 182 32.92 14.16 -13.63
N LYS A 183 31.69 14.27 -14.04
CA LYS A 183 31.00 15.56 -14.21
C LYS A 183 30.06 15.74 -13.01
N PHE A 184 30.28 16.83 -12.29
CA PHE A 184 29.48 17.26 -11.15
C PHE A 184 28.46 18.29 -11.60
#